data_e03d1ac252755dde9d214a2194bc722e
#
_entry.id   e03d1ac252755dde9d214a2194bc722e
#
_cell.length_a   1.000
_cell.length_b   1.000
_cell.length_c   1.000
_cell.angle_alpha   90.00
_cell.angle_beta   90.00
_cell.angle_gamma   90.00
#
_symmetry.space_group_name_H-M   'P 1'
#
loop_
_entity.id
_entity.type
_entity.pdbx_description
1 polymer ?
#
loop_
_entity_poly.entity_id
_entity_poly.type
_entity_poly.pdbx_seq_one_letter_code
_entity_poly.pdbx_strand_id
1 'polypeptide(L)'
;MFKRKMYDRLLKWKRERNGESAILIQGARRIGKSTLAEEFARNEYESYILIDFAIAPAEVHELFNDISDLNYIFLRLQLIYRVQLIERKSVIIFDEIQKASLARQAIKHLVKDHRYDYIETGSLITVHKSSQDILLPSEETRVDMFPMDYEEFRWALGDTATIPLLRTAFEKRIPLGDAVHRRMMRDFRLYMLVGGMPKAVAEYIKTNNLGAVDLIKRDIVLLYEEDFWKLDNTGRATALYDAIPAQLSKNASRYQIASAIPGERAERVAGIVKMMNNFMSANVAYHSNDPNVGLALTMDNERFKIYASDTGMFVTLAFKDKDFTDNIIYEKLLNDKLSANLGYVYENVIAQMLRSAGKQLFYHTIPTPGGKKYYEIDFLIADEHKIS
;
A
#
# COMPACT_ATOMS: atom_id res chain seq x y z
N MET A 1 -6.23 -12.89 -12.62
CA MET A 1 -5.82 -11.79 -11.69
C MET A 1 -7.06 -11.07 -11.16
N PHE A 2 -6.99 -10.42 -9.98
CA PHE A 2 -8.07 -9.55 -9.52
C PHE A 2 -8.09 -8.23 -10.28
N LYS A 3 -9.28 -7.69 -10.54
CA LYS A 3 -9.44 -6.34 -11.08
C LYS A 3 -8.91 -5.31 -10.07
N ARG A 4 -8.08 -4.37 -10.53
CA ARG A 4 -7.46 -3.32 -9.70
C ARG A 4 -7.68 -1.95 -10.35
N LYS A 5 -7.99 -0.95 -9.54
CA LYS A 5 -8.10 0.47 -9.98
C LYS A 5 -6.80 0.99 -10.59
N MET A 6 -5.68 0.43 -10.18
CA MET A 6 -4.36 0.77 -10.73
C MET A 6 -4.26 0.43 -12.23
N TYR A 7 -5.00 -0.57 -12.73
CA TYR A 7 -5.04 -0.91 -14.15
C TYR A 7 -5.48 0.29 -15.01
N ASP A 8 -6.50 1.00 -14.58
CA ASP A 8 -7.00 2.20 -15.29
C ASP A 8 -5.96 3.34 -15.27
N ARG A 9 -5.14 3.44 -14.21
CA ARG A 9 -4.02 4.39 -14.16
C ARG A 9 -2.91 4.03 -15.15
N LEU A 10 -2.62 2.75 -15.33
CA LEU A 10 -1.67 2.28 -16.34
C LEU A 10 -2.17 2.55 -17.75
N LEU A 11 -3.47 2.33 -18.03
CA LEU A 11 -4.09 2.69 -19.31
C LEU A 11 -3.99 4.20 -19.59
N LYS A 12 -4.26 5.02 -18.57
CA LYS A 12 -4.12 6.48 -18.67
C LYS A 12 -2.67 6.86 -18.98
N TRP A 13 -1.70 6.32 -18.24
CA TRP A 13 -0.27 6.54 -18.48
C TRP A 13 0.13 6.16 -19.90
N LYS A 14 -0.20 4.95 -20.35
CA LYS A 14 0.13 4.47 -21.70
C LYS A 14 -0.39 5.43 -22.78
N ARG A 15 -1.62 5.89 -22.65
CA ARG A 15 -2.25 6.80 -23.62
C ARG A 15 -1.67 8.21 -23.57
N GLU A 16 -1.47 8.78 -22.37
CA GLU A 16 -1.10 10.19 -22.20
C GLU A 16 0.39 10.42 -22.34
N ARG A 17 1.22 9.46 -21.90
CA ARG A 17 2.68 9.57 -21.99
C ARG A 17 3.24 9.04 -23.28
N ASN A 18 2.59 8.10 -23.92
CA ASN A 18 2.94 7.57 -25.24
C ASN A 18 4.46 7.29 -25.43
N GLY A 19 5.10 6.69 -24.42
CA GLY A 19 6.52 6.36 -24.40
C GLY A 19 7.46 7.47 -23.95
N GLU A 20 6.97 8.66 -23.58
CA GLU A 20 7.77 9.78 -23.08
C GLU A 20 8.22 9.61 -21.61
N SER A 21 7.68 8.64 -20.91
CA SER A 21 8.13 8.29 -19.54
C SER A 21 7.92 6.83 -19.24
N ALA A 22 8.83 6.24 -18.45
CA ALA A 22 8.59 4.98 -17.77
C ALA A 22 7.54 5.16 -16.66
N ILE A 23 6.93 4.06 -16.18
CA ILE A 23 6.09 4.10 -15.01
C ILE A 23 6.64 3.18 -13.91
N LEU A 24 6.87 3.75 -12.73
CA LEU A 24 7.25 3.00 -11.54
C LEU A 24 6.02 2.75 -10.66
N ILE A 25 5.62 1.47 -10.56
CA ILE A 25 4.59 1.03 -9.62
C ILE A 25 5.26 0.74 -8.28
N GLN A 26 5.09 1.65 -7.33
CA GLN A 26 5.67 1.51 -6.01
C GLN A 26 4.62 1.17 -4.96
N GLY A 27 5.04 0.56 -3.86
CA GLY A 27 4.14 0.20 -2.76
C GLY A 27 4.69 -0.95 -1.91
N ALA A 28 3.97 -1.30 -0.86
CA ALA A 28 4.37 -2.34 0.07
C ALA A 28 4.57 -3.71 -0.62
N ARG A 29 5.20 -4.64 0.08
CA ARG A 29 5.34 -6.02 -0.41
C ARG A 29 3.98 -6.73 -0.48
N ARG A 30 3.87 -7.71 -1.41
CA ARG A 30 2.72 -8.63 -1.55
C ARG A 30 1.39 -7.99 -1.92
N ILE A 31 1.36 -6.75 -2.39
CA ILE A 31 0.14 -6.09 -2.87
C ILE A 31 -0.19 -6.36 -4.34
N GLY A 32 0.66 -7.14 -5.06
CA GLY A 32 0.40 -7.60 -6.43
C GLY A 32 0.94 -6.71 -7.55
N LYS A 33 2.01 -5.95 -7.31
CA LYS A 33 2.63 -5.06 -8.32
C LYS A 33 3.09 -5.79 -9.57
N SER A 34 3.96 -6.80 -9.42
CA SER A 34 4.51 -7.59 -10.53
C SER A 34 3.42 -8.31 -11.33
N THR A 35 2.44 -8.90 -10.61
CA THR A 35 1.29 -9.56 -11.24
C THR A 35 0.46 -8.58 -12.08
N LEU A 36 0.25 -7.37 -11.58
CA LEU A 36 -0.49 -6.34 -12.31
C LEU A 36 0.28 -5.86 -13.54
N ALA A 37 1.59 -5.62 -13.40
CA ALA A 37 2.44 -5.17 -14.51
C ALA A 37 2.47 -6.22 -15.63
N GLU A 38 2.64 -7.50 -15.29
CA GLU A 38 2.63 -8.59 -16.27
C GLU A 38 1.27 -8.75 -16.96
N GLU A 39 0.17 -8.71 -16.20
CA GLU A 39 -1.18 -8.81 -16.77
C GLU A 39 -1.48 -7.64 -17.70
N PHE A 40 -1.08 -6.42 -17.31
CA PHE A 40 -1.21 -5.24 -18.15
C PHE A 40 -0.41 -5.39 -19.45
N ALA A 41 0.83 -5.86 -19.35
CA ALA A 41 1.66 -6.09 -20.51
C ALA A 41 1.05 -7.13 -21.46
N ARG A 42 0.54 -8.23 -20.92
CA ARG A 42 -0.10 -9.30 -21.70
C ARG A 42 -1.35 -8.84 -22.45
N ASN A 43 -2.13 -7.93 -21.86
CA ASN A 43 -3.40 -7.49 -22.43
C ASN A 43 -3.26 -6.29 -23.38
N GLU A 44 -2.25 -5.43 -23.12
CA GLU A 44 -2.16 -4.12 -23.77
C GLU A 44 -1.03 -3.99 -24.79
N TYR A 45 -0.15 -5.00 -24.92
CA TYR A 45 0.98 -5.02 -25.84
C TYR A 45 1.01 -6.30 -26.67
N GLU A 46 1.62 -6.22 -27.87
CA GLU A 46 1.77 -7.38 -28.73
C GLU A 46 2.84 -8.35 -28.23
N SER A 47 3.86 -7.84 -27.55
CA SER A 47 4.87 -8.65 -26.85
C SER A 47 5.45 -7.91 -25.65
N TYR A 48 6.03 -8.65 -24.72
CA TYR A 48 6.69 -8.07 -23.55
C TYR A 48 7.86 -8.93 -23.09
N ILE A 49 8.83 -8.30 -22.42
CA ILE A 49 9.87 -8.97 -21.64
C ILE A 49 9.67 -8.60 -20.18
N LEU A 50 9.64 -9.60 -19.30
CA LEU A 50 9.65 -9.41 -17.85
C LEU A 50 11.03 -9.82 -17.33
N ILE A 51 11.76 -8.85 -16.76
CA ILE A 51 13.06 -9.04 -16.12
C ILE A 51 12.85 -8.94 -14.62
N ASP A 52 12.83 -10.08 -13.91
CA ASP A 52 12.85 -10.11 -12.45
C ASP A 52 14.32 -10.03 -11.99
N PHE A 53 14.76 -8.87 -11.57
CA PHE A 53 16.13 -8.63 -11.11
C PHE A 53 16.48 -9.33 -9.80
N ALA A 54 15.55 -9.94 -9.11
CA ALA A 54 15.85 -10.77 -7.94
C ALA A 54 16.45 -12.14 -8.32
N ILE A 55 16.13 -12.64 -9.53
CA ILE A 55 16.52 -13.97 -10.00
C ILE A 55 17.15 -13.96 -11.41
N ALA A 56 17.23 -12.80 -12.06
CA ALA A 56 17.80 -12.67 -13.40
C ALA A 56 19.25 -13.18 -13.44
N PRO A 57 19.66 -13.84 -14.53
CA PRO A 57 21.06 -14.25 -14.71
C PRO A 57 22.03 -13.06 -14.66
N ALA A 58 23.28 -13.31 -14.24
CA ALA A 58 24.31 -12.28 -14.14
C ALA A 58 24.51 -11.54 -15.49
N GLU A 59 24.45 -12.24 -16.61
CA GLU A 59 24.57 -11.68 -17.96
C GLU A 59 23.50 -10.58 -18.22
N VAL A 60 22.30 -10.68 -17.64
CA VAL A 60 21.25 -9.66 -17.79
C VAL A 60 21.59 -8.39 -16.99
N HIS A 61 22.15 -8.54 -15.78
CA HIS A 61 22.65 -7.41 -15.01
C HIS A 61 23.81 -6.71 -15.71
N GLU A 62 24.72 -7.47 -16.31
CA GLU A 62 25.91 -6.98 -17.00
C GLU A 62 25.57 -6.17 -18.26
N LEU A 63 24.44 -6.43 -18.93
CA LEU A 63 23.99 -5.66 -20.09
C LEU A 63 23.84 -4.16 -19.79
N PHE A 64 23.56 -3.80 -18.55
CA PHE A 64 23.37 -2.41 -18.14
C PHE A 64 24.65 -1.72 -17.65
N ASN A 65 25.80 -2.41 -17.68
CA ASN A 65 27.10 -1.81 -17.37
C ASN A 65 27.55 -0.82 -18.45
N ASP A 66 27.17 -1.09 -19.70
CA ASP A 66 27.46 -0.21 -20.82
C ASP A 66 26.18 0.01 -21.65
N ILE A 67 25.63 1.21 -21.56
CA ILE A 67 24.42 1.63 -22.28
C ILE A 67 24.71 2.41 -23.57
N SER A 68 25.95 2.41 -24.06
CA SER A 68 26.34 3.13 -25.28
C SER A 68 25.73 2.53 -26.54
N ASP A 69 25.46 1.22 -26.55
CA ASP A 69 24.78 0.51 -27.63
C ASP A 69 23.47 -0.14 -27.18
N LEU A 70 22.38 0.59 -27.31
CA LEU A 70 21.04 0.09 -27.00
C LEU A 70 20.58 -1.02 -27.95
N ASN A 71 21.07 -1.05 -29.19
CA ASN A 71 20.74 -2.11 -30.17
C ASN A 71 21.29 -3.46 -29.68
N TYR A 72 22.51 -3.47 -29.17
CA TYR A 72 23.10 -4.65 -28.55
C TYR A 72 22.30 -5.14 -27.35
N ILE A 73 21.93 -4.22 -26.46
CA ILE A 73 21.12 -4.56 -25.25
C ILE A 73 19.80 -5.21 -25.66
N PHE A 74 19.05 -4.59 -26.58
CA PHE A 74 17.75 -5.12 -26.99
C PHE A 74 17.88 -6.44 -27.75
N LEU A 75 18.90 -6.59 -28.61
CA LEU A 75 19.15 -7.87 -29.25
C LEU A 75 19.42 -8.99 -28.25
N ARG A 76 20.27 -8.74 -27.25
CA ARG A 76 20.61 -9.71 -26.22
C ARG A 76 19.41 -10.07 -25.38
N LEU A 77 18.60 -9.09 -24.95
CA LEU A 77 17.36 -9.34 -24.19
C LEU A 77 16.38 -10.21 -24.98
N GLN A 78 16.18 -9.92 -26.28
CA GLN A 78 15.32 -10.73 -27.15
C GLN A 78 15.81 -12.18 -27.28
N LEU A 79 17.14 -12.39 -27.40
CA LEU A 79 17.71 -13.74 -27.46
C LEU A 79 17.59 -14.51 -26.13
N ILE A 80 17.88 -13.85 -25.01
CA ILE A 80 17.82 -14.48 -23.68
C ILE A 80 16.38 -14.86 -23.33
N TYR A 81 15.43 -13.94 -23.52
CA TYR A 81 14.02 -14.16 -23.19
C TYR A 81 13.20 -14.81 -24.31
N ARG A 82 13.80 -15.00 -25.49
CA ARG A 82 13.17 -15.60 -26.69
C ARG A 82 11.87 -14.88 -27.08
N VAL A 83 11.88 -13.56 -27.03
CA VAL A 83 10.75 -12.69 -27.34
C VAL A 83 11.18 -11.68 -28.38
N GLN A 84 10.42 -11.55 -29.47
CA GLN A 84 10.62 -10.49 -30.44
C GLN A 84 9.92 -9.21 -29.95
N LEU A 85 10.69 -8.14 -29.81
CA LEU A 85 10.17 -6.82 -29.48
C LEU A 85 9.78 -6.07 -30.76
N ILE A 86 8.64 -5.41 -30.72
CA ILE A 86 8.08 -4.63 -31.84
C ILE A 86 8.03 -3.17 -31.39
N GLU A 87 8.61 -2.27 -32.19
CA GLU A 87 8.66 -0.84 -31.88
C GLU A 87 7.26 -0.27 -31.62
N ARG A 88 7.12 0.50 -30.55
CA ARG A 88 5.88 1.12 -30.05
C ARG A 88 4.73 0.15 -29.71
N LYS A 89 4.97 -1.16 -29.78
CA LYS A 89 3.96 -2.20 -29.49
C LYS A 89 4.40 -3.18 -28.40
N SER A 90 5.61 -3.03 -27.90
CA SER A 90 6.15 -3.88 -26.84
C SER A 90 6.48 -3.07 -25.59
N VAL A 91 6.49 -3.77 -24.45
CA VAL A 91 6.88 -3.22 -23.16
C VAL A 91 7.93 -4.10 -22.50
N ILE A 92 8.88 -3.47 -21.81
CA ILE A 92 9.87 -4.16 -20.98
C ILE A 92 9.53 -3.85 -19.50
N ILE A 93 9.32 -4.91 -18.73
CA ILE A 93 9.02 -4.82 -17.30
C ILE A 93 10.29 -5.07 -16.52
N PHE A 94 10.70 -4.12 -15.70
CA PHE A 94 11.79 -4.21 -14.73
C PHE A 94 11.21 -4.48 -13.34
N ASP A 95 11.10 -5.76 -13.00
CA ASP A 95 10.59 -6.17 -11.69
C ASP A 95 11.71 -6.19 -10.65
N GLU A 96 11.41 -5.77 -9.41
CA GLU A 96 12.37 -5.59 -8.32
C GLU A 96 13.57 -4.70 -8.72
N ILE A 97 13.32 -3.60 -9.43
CA ILE A 97 14.32 -2.69 -10.04
C ILE A 97 15.39 -2.19 -9.05
N GLN A 98 15.09 -2.16 -7.75
CA GLN A 98 16.07 -1.79 -6.72
C GLN A 98 17.24 -2.78 -6.59
N LYS A 99 17.15 -3.95 -7.21
CA LYS A 99 18.23 -4.93 -7.27
C LYS A 99 19.23 -4.65 -8.39
N ALA A 100 18.87 -3.75 -9.35
CA ALA A 100 19.66 -3.42 -10.52
C ALA A 100 19.78 -1.90 -10.68
N SER A 101 20.66 -1.29 -9.88
CA SER A 101 20.85 0.16 -9.87
C SER A 101 21.24 0.74 -11.23
N LEU A 102 22.07 0.03 -12.00
CA LEU A 102 22.50 0.46 -13.34
C LEU A 102 21.36 0.37 -14.35
N ALA A 103 20.53 -0.69 -14.29
CA ALA A 103 19.33 -0.78 -15.13
C ALA A 103 18.37 0.37 -14.84
N ARG A 104 18.21 0.77 -13.57
CA ARG A 104 17.40 1.92 -13.21
C ARG A 104 17.96 3.25 -13.73
N GLN A 105 19.27 3.45 -13.68
CA GLN A 105 19.92 4.63 -14.29
C GLN A 105 19.73 4.66 -15.81
N ALA A 106 19.71 3.49 -16.46
CA ALA A 106 19.51 3.36 -17.89
C ALA A 106 18.12 3.82 -18.36
N ILE A 107 17.11 3.85 -17.49
CA ILE A 107 15.72 4.21 -17.84
C ILE A 107 15.65 5.53 -18.61
N LYS A 108 16.40 6.55 -18.19
CA LYS A 108 16.45 7.83 -18.90
C LYS A 108 16.84 7.66 -20.37
N HIS A 109 17.85 6.85 -20.65
CA HIS A 109 18.34 6.60 -22.01
C HIS A 109 17.39 5.71 -22.81
N LEU A 110 16.81 4.70 -22.15
CA LEU A 110 15.85 3.79 -22.74
C LEU A 110 14.55 4.52 -23.14
N VAL A 111 14.04 5.38 -22.29
CA VAL A 111 12.86 6.23 -22.59
C VAL A 111 13.18 7.20 -23.75
N LYS A 112 14.37 7.83 -23.74
CA LYS A 112 14.78 8.75 -24.80
C LYS A 112 14.90 8.07 -26.15
N ASP A 113 15.26 6.79 -26.19
CA ASP A 113 15.32 5.97 -27.42
C ASP A 113 13.92 5.74 -28.03
N HIS A 114 12.86 5.75 -27.23
CA HIS A 114 11.46 5.77 -27.62
C HIS A 114 10.94 4.52 -28.36
N ARG A 115 11.72 3.44 -28.50
CA ARG A 115 11.26 2.22 -29.19
C ARG A 115 10.23 1.42 -28.40
N TYR A 116 10.36 1.36 -27.07
CA TYR A 116 9.53 0.53 -26.22
C TYR A 116 9.00 1.32 -25.03
N ASP A 117 7.94 0.83 -24.42
CA ASP A 117 7.47 1.33 -23.13
C ASP A 117 8.15 0.58 -21.99
N TYR A 118 8.25 1.22 -20.81
CA TYR A 118 8.93 0.64 -19.65
C TYR A 118 8.05 0.72 -18.41
N ILE A 119 7.87 -0.43 -17.75
CA ILE A 119 7.17 -0.53 -16.47
C ILE A 119 8.19 -1.01 -15.44
N GLU A 120 8.33 -0.26 -14.36
CA GLU A 120 9.18 -0.61 -13.24
C GLU A 120 8.31 -1.03 -12.07
N THR A 121 8.72 -2.06 -11.32
CA THR A 121 8.13 -2.35 -10.02
C THR A 121 9.22 -2.41 -8.96
N GLY A 122 8.86 -2.05 -7.73
CA GLY A 122 9.80 -2.14 -6.63
C GLY A 122 9.14 -1.93 -5.26
N SER A 123 9.73 -2.52 -4.24
CA SER A 123 9.35 -2.17 -2.88
C SER A 123 10.06 -0.88 -2.46
N LEU A 124 9.30 0.07 -1.92
CA LEU A 124 9.81 1.40 -1.55
C LEU A 124 10.98 1.36 -0.56
N ILE A 125 11.00 0.38 0.34
CA ILE A 125 12.05 0.20 1.35
C ILE A 125 13.42 0.07 0.70
N THR A 126 13.50 -0.73 -0.35
CA THR A 126 14.75 -1.03 -1.04
C THR A 126 15.08 0.02 -2.09
N VAL A 127 14.06 0.59 -2.74
CA VAL A 127 14.24 1.68 -3.73
C VAL A 127 14.90 2.90 -3.11
N HIS A 128 14.49 3.32 -1.91
CA HIS A 128 15.11 4.47 -1.22
C HIS A 128 16.56 4.21 -0.76
N LYS A 129 16.89 2.98 -0.30
CA LYS A 129 18.26 2.64 0.08
C LYS A 129 19.21 2.58 -1.11
N SER A 130 18.75 2.01 -2.23
CA SER A 130 19.56 1.92 -3.46
C SER A 130 19.68 3.25 -4.21
N SER A 131 18.86 4.25 -3.90
CA SER A 131 18.86 5.54 -4.58
C SER A 131 19.65 6.64 -3.87
N GLN A 132 20.29 6.37 -2.73
CA GLN A 132 21.12 7.37 -2.04
C GLN A 132 22.35 7.81 -2.89
N ASP A 133 22.80 6.94 -3.81
CA ASP A 133 23.95 7.19 -4.70
C ASP A 133 23.57 7.25 -6.18
N ILE A 134 22.28 7.32 -6.55
CA ILE A 134 21.80 7.21 -7.92
C ILE A 134 20.98 8.45 -8.30
N LEU A 135 21.29 9.06 -9.44
CA LEU A 135 20.41 10.04 -10.09
C LEU A 135 19.10 9.37 -10.48
N LEU A 136 18.02 9.79 -9.82
CA LEU A 136 16.68 9.31 -10.17
C LEU A 136 16.30 9.80 -11.57
N PRO A 137 15.77 8.93 -12.45
CA PRO A 137 15.36 9.35 -13.78
C PRO A 137 14.28 10.44 -13.70
N SER A 138 14.44 11.52 -14.45
CA SER A 138 13.41 12.56 -14.60
C SER A 138 12.26 12.09 -15.48
N GLU A 139 12.51 11.06 -16.28
CA GLU A 139 11.59 10.42 -17.24
C GLU A 139 10.78 9.29 -16.60
N GLU A 140 10.65 9.27 -15.25
CA GLU A 140 9.91 8.27 -14.48
C GLU A 140 8.61 8.88 -13.91
N THR A 141 7.46 8.34 -14.26
CA THR A 141 6.17 8.62 -13.61
C THR A 141 5.96 7.63 -12.46
N ARG A 142 5.80 8.14 -11.23
CA ARG A 142 5.59 7.29 -10.04
C ARG A 142 4.13 7.17 -9.70
N VAL A 143 3.70 5.95 -9.39
CA VAL A 143 2.33 5.66 -8.96
C VAL A 143 2.34 4.76 -7.73
N ASP A 144 1.57 5.18 -6.74
CA ASP A 144 1.42 4.45 -5.49
C ASP A 144 0.33 3.40 -5.61
N MET A 145 0.68 2.15 -5.34
CA MET A 145 -0.24 1.02 -5.25
C MET A 145 -0.42 0.62 -3.79
N PHE A 146 -1.68 0.47 -3.38
CA PHE A 146 -2.06 0.09 -2.01
C PHE A 146 -2.65 -1.32 -1.98
N PRO A 147 -2.83 -1.95 -0.80
CA PRO A 147 -3.71 -3.10 -0.65
C PRO A 147 -5.07 -2.84 -1.30
N MET A 148 -5.79 -3.90 -1.66
CA MET A 148 -7.12 -3.77 -2.25
C MET A 148 -8.03 -2.98 -1.31
N ASP A 149 -8.72 -1.96 -1.86
CA ASP A 149 -9.77 -1.27 -1.11
C ASP A 149 -11.06 -2.09 -1.07
N TYR A 150 -12.08 -1.59 -0.37
CA TYR A 150 -13.34 -2.31 -0.22
C TYR A 150 -14.04 -2.57 -1.56
N GLU A 151 -13.98 -1.64 -2.51
CA GLU A 151 -14.57 -1.81 -3.84
C GLU A 151 -13.84 -2.90 -4.64
N GLU A 152 -12.51 -2.90 -4.64
CA GLU A 152 -11.69 -3.93 -5.29
C GLU A 152 -11.90 -5.32 -4.63
N PHE A 153 -12.08 -5.37 -3.31
CA PHE A 153 -12.46 -6.58 -2.59
C PHE A 153 -13.82 -7.12 -3.04
N ARG A 154 -14.83 -6.23 -3.20
CA ARG A 154 -16.14 -6.63 -3.74
C ARG A 154 -16.02 -7.16 -5.16
N TRP A 155 -15.23 -6.52 -6.02
CA TRP A 155 -14.96 -7.03 -7.36
C TRP A 155 -14.35 -8.42 -7.35
N ALA A 156 -13.40 -8.70 -6.44
CA ALA A 156 -12.79 -10.01 -6.28
C ALA A 156 -13.80 -11.09 -5.89
N LEU A 157 -14.85 -10.72 -5.15
CA LEU A 157 -15.98 -11.59 -4.80
C LEU A 157 -17.06 -11.69 -5.92
N GLY A 158 -16.83 -11.07 -7.08
CA GLY A 158 -17.76 -11.07 -8.20
C GLY A 158 -18.86 -10.00 -8.12
N ASP A 159 -18.79 -9.08 -7.18
CA ASP A 159 -19.78 -8.01 -7.01
C ASP A 159 -19.26 -6.67 -7.51
N THR A 160 -19.75 -6.26 -8.66
CA THR A 160 -19.45 -4.96 -9.27
C THR A 160 -20.57 -3.93 -9.11
N ALA A 161 -21.71 -4.33 -8.56
CA ALA A 161 -22.93 -3.50 -8.51
C ALA A 161 -23.12 -2.77 -7.19
N THR A 162 -22.74 -3.38 -6.05
CA THR A 162 -23.05 -2.86 -4.72
C THR A 162 -22.49 -1.45 -4.49
N ILE A 163 -21.22 -1.20 -4.78
CA ILE A 163 -20.61 0.11 -4.49
C ILE A 163 -21.21 1.25 -5.35
N PRO A 164 -21.40 1.11 -6.67
CA PRO A 164 -22.11 2.12 -7.46
C PRO A 164 -23.52 2.43 -6.95
N LEU A 165 -24.28 1.39 -6.53
CA LEU A 165 -25.61 1.57 -5.96
C LEU A 165 -25.58 2.29 -4.61
N LEU A 166 -24.62 1.97 -3.74
CA LEU A 166 -24.41 2.68 -2.46
C LEU A 166 -24.08 4.15 -2.68
N ARG A 167 -23.22 4.47 -3.66
CA ARG A 167 -22.91 5.87 -4.03
C ARG A 167 -24.17 6.60 -4.49
N THR A 168 -24.94 5.98 -5.38
CA THR A 168 -26.20 6.55 -5.86
C THR A 168 -27.20 6.80 -4.71
N ALA A 169 -27.32 5.84 -3.78
CA ALA A 169 -28.19 6.00 -2.61
C ALA A 169 -27.72 7.14 -1.70
N PHE A 170 -26.41 7.25 -1.48
CA PHE A 170 -25.81 8.33 -0.69
C PHE A 170 -26.03 9.70 -1.33
N GLU A 171 -25.73 9.86 -2.61
CA GLU A 171 -25.89 11.10 -3.36
C GLU A 171 -27.36 11.57 -3.39
N LYS A 172 -28.29 10.62 -3.58
CA LYS A 172 -29.72 10.89 -3.60
C LYS A 172 -30.36 10.91 -2.20
N ARG A 173 -29.59 10.67 -1.14
CA ARG A 173 -30.06 10.59 0.27
C ARG A 173 -31.18 9.58 0.46
N ILE A 174 -31.11 8.44 -0.25
CA ILE A 174 -32.09 7.35 -0.14
C ILE A 174 -31.66 6.40 0.98
N PRO A 175 -32.47 6.17 2.01
CA PRO A 175 -32.14 5.23 3.08
C PRO A 175 -32.16 3.79 2.56
N LEU A 176 -31.19 2.98 2.98
CA LEU A 176 -31.05 1.59 2.54
C LEU A 176 -32.06 0.64 3.21
N GLY A 177 -32.66 1.05 4.31
CA GLY A 177 -33.46 0.19 5.17
C GLY A 177 -32.61 -0.80 5.98
N ASP A 178 -33.16 -1.25 7.14
CA ASP A 178 -32.40 -2.01 8.14
C ASP A 178 -31.82 -3.33 7.62
N ALA A 179 -32.56 -4.06 6.80
CA ALA A 179 -32.10 -5.36 6.31
C ALA A 179 -30.88 -5.23 5.38
N VAL A 180 -30.95 -4.27 4.44
CA VAL A 180 -29.84 -3.99 3.51
C VAL A 180 -28.67 -3.41 4.27
N HIS A 181 -28.88 -2.48 5.21
CA HIS A 181 -27.83 -1.90 6.03
C HIS A 181 -27.08 -2.98 6.83
N ARG A 182 -27.77 -3.87 7.54
CA ARG A 182 -27.15 -4.97 8.28
C ARG A 182 -26.30 -5.88 7.38
N ARG A 183 -26.79 -6.19 6.18
CA ARG A 183 -26.04 -6.98 5.21
C ARG A 183 -24.77 -6.26 4.76
N MET A 184 -24.87 -4.99 4.40
CA MET A 184 -23.72 -4.19 3.99
C MET A 184 -22.66 -4.09 5.11
N MET A 185 -23.09 -3.88 6.36
CA MET A 185 -22.19 -3.85 7.50
C MET A 185 -21.50 -5.19 7.77
N ARG A 186 -22.22 -6.31 7.58
CA ARG A 186 -21.59 -7.64 7.65
C ARG A 186 -20.53 -7.84 6.59
N ASP A 187 -20.82 -7.47 5.35
CA ASP A 187 -19.89 -7.58 4.22
C ASP A 187 -18.66 -6.66 4.43
N PHE A 188 -18.86 -5.49 5.00
CA PHE A 188 -17.76 -4.57 5.34
C PHE A 188 -16.90 -5.12 6.49
N ARG A 189 -17.50 -5.73 7.51
CA ARG A 189 -16.74 -6.41 8.56
C ARG A 189 -15.95 -7.59 8.01
N LEU A 190 -16.49 -8.33 7.05
CA LEU A 190 -15.74 -9.38 6.35
C LEU A 190 -14.49 -8.82 5.69
N TYR A 191 -14.61 -7.69 4.98
CA TYR A 191 -13.45 -7.00 4.42
C TYR A 191 -12.42 -6.60 5.49
N MET A 192 -12.87 -6.06 6.62
CA MET A 192 -11.96 -5.71 7.71
C MET A 192 -11.20 -6.93 8.25
N LEU A 193 -11.81 -8.12 8.25
CA LEU A 193 -11.20 -9.35 8.73
C LEU A 193 -10.24 -10.00 7.71
N VAL A 194 -10.63 -10.04 6.45
CA VAL A 194 -9.80 -10.61 5.36
C VAL A 194 -8.68 -9.66 4.98
N GLY A 195 -8.99 -8.37 4.90
CA GLY A 195 -8.09 -7.32 4.41
C GLY A 195 -8.08 -7.21 2.89
N GLY A 196 -7.15 -6.38 2.40
CA GLY A 196 -6.93 -6.11 1.00
C GLY A 196 -5.66 -6.75 0.41
N MET A 197 -4.98 -7.63 1.15
CA MET A 197 -3.83 -8.36 0.61
C MET A 197 -4.28 -9.41 -0.41
N PRO A 198 -3.86 -9.34 -1.70
CA PRO A 198 -4.41 -10.20 -2.75
C PRO A 198 -4.30 -11.70 -2.45
N LYS A 199 -3.20 -12.15 -1.81
CA LYS A 199 -3.03 -13.55 -1.43
C LYS A 199 -4.03 -13.98 -0.36
N ALA A 200 -4.33 -13.10 0.61
CA ALA A 200 -5.32 -13.34 1.67
C ALA A 200 -6.74 -13.39 1.08
N VAL A 201 -7.07 -12.47 0.16
CA VAL A 201 -8.35 -12.45 -0.55
C VAL A 201 -8.52 -13.71 -1.40
N ALA A 202 -7.48 -14.14 -2.13
CA ALA A 202 -7.51 -15.37 -2.93
C ALA A 202 -7.75 -16.60 -2.06
N GLU A 203 -7.09 -16.69 -0.90
CA GLU A 203 -7.29 -17.81 0.04
C GLU A 203 -8.70 -17.83 0.60
N TYR A 204 -9.26 -16.65 0.94
CA TYR A 204 -10.65 -16.57 1.38
C TYR A 204 -11.63 -17.06 0.31
N ILE A 205 -11.48 -16.64 -0.94
CA ILE A 205 -12.33 -17.06 -2.05
C ILE A 205 -12.25 -18.58 -2.27
N LYS A 206 -11.05 -19.15 -2.15
CA LYS A 206 -10.79 -20.56 -2.35
C LYS A 206 -11.37 -21.44 -1.24
N THR A 207 -11.23 -21.01 0.02
CA THR A 207 -11.46 -21.88 1.19
C THR A 207 -12.66 -21.48 2.03
N ASN A 208 -13.11 -20.23 1.94
CA ASN A 208 -14.06 -19.59 2.87
C ASN A 208 -13.67 -19.80 4.36
N ASN A 209 -12.36 -19.91 4.64
CA ASN A 209 -11.81 -20.20 5.95
C ASN A 209 -10.93 -19.05 6.44
N LEU A 210 -11.43 -18.33 7.44
CA LEU A 210 -10.73 -17.16 8.01
C LEU A 210 -9.45 -17.54 8.78
N GLY A 211 -9.37 -18.76 9.34
CA GLY A 211 -8.14 -19.27 9.93
C GLY A 211 -7.02 -19.46 8.90
N ALA A 212 -7.36 -20.05 7.72
CA ALA A 212 -6.40 -20.16 6.61
C ALA A 212 -5.95 -18.78 6.09
N VAL A 213 -6.86 -17.82 6.04
CA VAL A 213 -6.55 -16.42 5.69
C VAL A 213 -5.59 -15.79 6.72
N ASP A 214 -5.79 -16.06 8.02
CA ASP A 214 -4.91 -15.54 9.07
C ASP A 214 -3.48 -16.06 8.95
N LEU A 215 -3.29 -17.33 8.61
CA LEU A 215 -1.95 -17.88 8.36
C LEU A 215 -1.23 -17.16 7.23
N ILE A 216 -1.91 -16.86 6.12
CA ILE A 216 -1.34 -16.08 5.02
C ILE A 216 -0.95 -14.67 5.46
N LYS A 217 -1.76 -14.03 6.31
CA LYS A 217 -1.45 -12.69 6.82
C LYS A 217 -0.27 -12.70 7.79
N ARG A 218 -0.13 -13.75 8.62
CA ARG A 218 1.04 -13.94 9.49
C ARG A 218 2.33 -14.04 8.68
N ASP A 219 2.34 -14.81 7.58
CA ASP A 219 3.49 -14.88 6.67
C ASP A 219 3.84 -13.49 6.11
N ILE A 220 2.83 -12.66 5.78
CA ILE A 220 3.07 -11.30 5.27
C ILE A 220 3.61 -10.39 6.38
N VAL A 221 3.13 -10.51 7.63
CA VAL A 221 3.66 -9.76 8.78
C VAL A 221 5.14 -10.07 8.98
N LEU A 222 5.54 -11.35 8.94
CA LEU A 222 6.95 -11.75 9.06
C LEU A 222 7.83 -11.10 7.97
N LEU A 223 7.34 -11.04 6.72
CA LEU A 223 8.06 -10.35 5.64
C LEU A 223 8.19 -8.84 5.89
N TYR A 224 7.20 -8.20 6.53
CA TYR A 224 7.29 -6.79 6.91
C TYR A 224 8.29 -6.58 8.04
N GLU A 225 8.34 -7.47 9.02
CA GLU A 225 9.34 -7.44 10.09
C GLU A 225 10.76 -7.55 9.54
N GLU A 226 11.00 -8.47 8.58
CA GLU A 226 12.29 -8.56 7.88
C GLU A 226 12.66 -7.24 7.17
N ASP A 227 11.69 -6.57 6.58
CA ASP A 227 11.92 -5.29 5.92
C ASP A 227 12.17 -4.17 6.94
N PHE A 228 11.50 -4.19 8.09
CA PHE A 228 11.78 -3.26 9.20
C PHE A 228 13.19 -3.42 9.77
N TRP A 229 13.69 -4.65 9.88
CA TRP A 229 15.08 -4.91 10.27
C TRP A 229 16.09 -4.32 9.27
N LYS A 230 15.77 -4.29 7.98
CA LYS A 230 16.60 -3.61 6.97
C LYS A 230 16.55 -2.08 7.12
N LEU A 231 15.46 -1.53 7.62
CA LEU A 231 15.31 -0.09 7.86
C LEU A 231 16.03 0.36 9.13
N ASP A 232 15.80 -0.37 10.19
CA ASP A 232 16.31 -0.08 11.53
C ASP A 232 16.71 -1.38 12.23
N ASN A 233 18.03 -1.62 12.27
CA ASN A 233 18.62 -2.79 12.89
C ASN A 233 18.55 -2.80 14.44
N THR A 234 17.96 -1.77 15.04
CA THR A 234 17.72 -1.71 16.49
C THR A 234 16.38 -2.33 16.90
N GLY A 235 15.54 -2.72 15.91
CA GLY A 235 14.23 -3.33 16.15
C GLY A 235 13.12 -2.36 16.52
N ARG A 236 13.37 -1.04 16.55
CA ARG A 236 12.36 -0.02 16.91
C ARG A 236 11.20 0.01 15.91
N ALA A 237 11.47 -0.13 14.61
CA ALA A 237 10.44 -0.17 13.58
C ALA A 237 9.45 -1.32 13.80
N THR A 238 9.96 -2.53 14.09
CA THR A 238 9.14 -3.70 14.42
C THR A 238 8.32 -3.47 15.69
N ALA A 239 8.95 -2.96 16.76
CA ALA A 239 8.25 -2.69 18.03
C ALA A 239 7.12 -1.66 17.86
N LEU A 240 7.33 -0.60 17.06
CA LEU A 240 6.28 0.38 16.74
C LEU A 240 5.14 -0.28 15.95
N TYR A 241 5.45 -1.12 14.97
CA TYR A 241 4.43 -1.78 14.15
C TYR A 241 3.59 -2.76 14.97
N ASP A 242 4.23 -3.61 15.77
CA ASP A 242 3.56 -4.61 16.61
C ASP A 242 2.65 -3.98 17.68
N ALA A 243 3.01 -2.81 18.17
CA ALA A 243 2.23 -2.12 19.19
C ALA A 243 1.00 -1.37 18.64
N ILE A 244 0.80 -1.28 17.30
CA ILE A 244 -0.31 -0.53 16.69
C ILE A 244 -1.68 -0.90 17.30
N PRO A 245 -2.07 -2.19 17.40
CA PRO A 245 -3.38 -2.53 17.98
C PRO A 245 -3.54 -2.09 19.42
N ALA A 246 -2.51 -2.30 20.25
CA ALA A 246 -2.51 -1.91 21.65
C ALA A 246 -2.54 -0.39 21.85
N GLN A 247 -1.97 0.37 20.94
CA GLN A 247 -1.99 1.83 21.00
C GLN A 247 -3.36 2.40 20.62
N LEU A 248 -3.96 1.91 19.52
CA LEU A 248 -5.28 2.35 19.08
C LEU A 248 -6.38 1.98 20.09
N SER A 249 -6.28 0.81 20.74
CA SER A 249 -7.26 0.38 21.75
C SER A 249 -7.30 1.28 23.00
N LYS A 250 -6.26 2.08 23.26
CA LYS A 250 -6.19 2.99 24.40
C LYS A 250 -6.95 4.29 24.23
N ASN A 251 -7.46 4.59 23.03
CA ASN A 251 -8.08 5.88 22.68
C ASN A 251 -7.25 7.10 23.11
N ALA A 252 -5.93 7.01 22.96
CA ALA A 252 -5.03 8.11 23.29
C ALA A 252 -4.94 9.11 22.14
N SER A 253 -4.81 10.40 22.46
CA SER A 253 -4.71 11.48 21.46
C SER A 253 -3.47 11.44 20.58
N ARG A 254 -2.57 10.52 20.82
CA ARG A 254 -1.35 10.27 20.04
C ARG A 254 -0.79 8.89 20.36
N TYR A 255 0.06 8.39 19.47
CA TYR A 255 0.84 7.18 19.71
C TYR A 255 1.79 7.39 20.89
N GLN A 256 1.73 6.52 21.90
CA GLN A 256 2.53 6.62 23.12
C GLN A 256 3.84 5.82 22.97
N ILE A 257 4.89 6.46 22.48
CA ILE A 257 6.18 5.83 22.15
C ILE A 257 6.77 5.06 23.33
N ALA A 258 6.83 5.67 24.52
CA ALA A 258 7.41 5.03 25.71
C ALA A 258 6.65 3.76 26.16
N SER A 259 5.40 3.60 25.74
CA SER A 259 4.60 2.39 25.97
C SER A 259 4.92 1.26 24.98
N ALA A 260 5.39 1.59 23.77
CA ALA A 260 5.83 0.62 22.78
C ALA A 260 7.33 0.30 22.93
N ILE A 261 8.14 1.31 23.23
CA ILE A 261 9.58 1.20 23.37
C ILE A 261 10.00 1.96 24.63
N PRO A 262 10.23 1.27 25.77
CA PRO A 262 10.63 1.92 27.02
C PRO A 262 11.88 2.78 26.87
N GLY A 263 11.83 4.02 27.37
CA GLY A 263 12.94 4.97 27.32
C GLY A 263 13.10 5.76 26.03
N GLU A 264 12.30 5.46 24.99
CA GLU A 264 12.32 6.20 23.73
C GLU A 264 11.36 7.40 23.72
N ARG A 265 11.69 8.40 22.88
CA ARG A 265 10.90 9.62 22.66
C ARG A 265 10.52 9.79 21.20
N ALA A 266 9.46 10.57 20.92
CA ALA A 266 8.94 10.79 19.57
C ALA A 266 10.01 11.35 18.62
N GLU A 267 10.81 12.31 19.03
CA GLU A 267 11.90 12.91 18.25
C GLU A 267 12.86 11.87 17.66
N ARG A 268 13.22 10.84 18.45
CA ARG A 268 14.19 9.80 18.04
C ARG A 268 13.59 8.79 17.05
N VAL A 269 12.29 8.58 17.07
CA VAL A 269 11.61 7.62 16.19
C VAL A 269 10.88 8.27 15.03
N ALA A 270 10.77 9.60 14.99
CA ALA A 270 10.05 10.32 13.92
C ALA A 270 10.56 9.97 12.52
N GLY A 271 11.87 9.80 12.35
CA GLY A 271 12.47 9.34 11.10
C GLY A 271 12.01 7.94 10.70
N ILE A 272 11.95 7.01 11.65
CA ILE A 272 11.48 5.63 11.42
C ILE A 272 9.99 5.63 11.04
N VAL A 273 9.16 6.38 11.77
CA VAL A 273 7.72 6.51 11.51
C VAL A 273 7.48 7.11 10.11
N LYS A 274 8.22 8.15 9.74
CA LYS A 274 8.17 8.72 8.39
C LYS A 274 8.54 7.70 7.31
N MET A 275 9.59 6.89 7.54
CA MET A 275 9.96 5.83 6.62
C MET A 275 8.87 4.76 6.50
N MET A 276 8.27 4.29 7.60
CA MET A 276 7.17 3.32 7.58
C MET A 276 5.97 3.83 6.75
N ASN A 277 5.64 5.12 6.89
CA ASN A 277 4.59 5.78 6.10
C ASN A 277 4.96 5.90 4.62
N ASN A 278 6.18 6.35 4.31
CA ASN A 278 6.66 6.48 2.94
C ASN A 278 6.73 5.14 2.22
N PHE A 279 7.03 4.05 2.93
CA PHE A 279 7.10 2.69 2.38
C PHE A 279 5.74 2.00 2.33
N MET A 280 4.68 2.70 2.73
CA MET A 280 3.31 2.18 2.75
C MET A 280 3.14 0.90 3.57
N SER A 281 4.07 0.62 4.49
CA SER A 281 3.94 -0.49 5.44
C SER A 281 3.03 -0.15 6.62
N ALA A 282 2.91 1.15 6.92
CA ALA A 282 1.95 1.70 7.87
C ALA A 282 1.36 3.01 7.31
N ASN A 283 0.19 3.40 7.79
CA ASN A 283 -0.42 4.68 7.52
C ASN A 283 -0.25 5.58 8.75
N VAL A 284 0.22 6.79 8.56
CA VAL A 284 0.46 7.73 9.66
C VAL A 284 -0.43 8.96 9.51
N ALA A 285 -1.20 9.27 10.55
CA ALA A 285 -1.90 10.54 10.68
C ALA A 285 -1.09 11.45 11.60
N TYR A 286 -0.72 12.64 11.09
CA TYR A 286 0.00 13.64 11.87
C TYR A 286 -0.97 14.65 12.48
N HIS A 287 -0.66 15.13 13.68
CA HIS A 287 -1.44 16.18 14.30
C HIS A 287 -1.23 17.50 13.55
N SER A 288 -2.32 18.20 13.21
CA SER A 288 -2.29 19.58 12.75
C SER A 288 -2.58 20.49 13.93
N ASN A 289 -1.66 21.40 14.25
CA ASN A 289 -1.82 22.33 15.38
C ASN A 289 -2.85 23.41 15.11
N ASP A 290 -2.99 23.83 13.85
CA ASP A 290 -4.04 24.76 13.40
C ASP A 290 -4.58 24.34 12.02
N PRO A 291 -5.74 23.67 11.97
CA PRO A 291 -6.32 23.23 10.71
C PRO A 291 -6.83 24.37 9.82
N ASN A 292 -6.97 25.60 10.34
CA ASN A 292 -7.50 26.72 9.56
C ASN A 292 -6.44 27.35 8.63
N VAL A 293 -5.15 27.16 8.92
CA VAL A 293 -4.03 27.77 8.15
C VAL A 293 -3.51 26.84 7.05
N GLY A 294 -3.81 25.56 7.14
CA GLY A 294 -3.33 24.54 6.22
C GLY A 294 -2.66 23.40 6.96
N LEU A 295 -3.13 22.18 6.70
CA LEU A 295 -2.79 20.99 7.49
C LEU A 295 -1.28 20.69 7.49
N ALA A 296 -0.63 20.82 6.33
CA ALA A 296 0.80 20.56 6.19
C ALA A 296 1.70 21.63 6.82
N LEU A 297 1.23 22.89 6.87
CA LEU A 297 2.01 23.98 7.44
C LEU A 297 2.11 23.90 8.97
N THR A 298 1.09 23.35 9.60
CA THR A 298 1.00 23.24 11.07
C THR A 298 1.14 21.82 11.56
N MET A 299 1.70 20.94 10.72
CA MET A 299 1.95 19.53 11.01
C MET A 299 2.98 19.38 12.14
N ASP A 300 2.63 18.61 13.15
CA ASP A 300 3.51 18.23 14.24
C ASP A 300 4.08 16.82 13.99
N ASN A 301 5.37 16.74 13.71
CA ASN A 301 6.05 15.47 13.41
C ASN A 301 6.24 14.56 14.64
N GLU A 302 6.02 15.06 15.84
CA GLU A 302 6.17 14.31 17.10
C GLU A 302 4.83 13.84 17.67
N ARG A 303 3.74 14.37 17.12
CA ARG A 303 2.39 13.98 17.49
C ARG A 303 1.72 13.29 16.31
N PHE A 304 1.62 11.99 16.39
CA PHE A 304 1.08 11.16 15.32
C PHE A 304 0.30 9.97 15.87
N LYS A 305 -0.54 9.39 15.03
CA LYS A 305 -1.15 8.06 15.18
C LYS A 305 -0.64 7.15 14.07
N ILE A 306 -0.44 5.88 14.35
CA ILE A 306 0.02 4.87 13.39
C ILE A 306 -1.08 3.83 13.23
N TYR A 307 -1.40 3.53 11.97
CA TYR A 307 -2.37 2.52 11.55
C TYR A 307 -1.65 1.47 10.70
N ALA A 308 -2.11 0.23 10.75
CA ALA A 308 -1.63 -0.77 9.80
C ALA A 308 -2.09 -0.39 8.38
N SER A 309 -1.24 -0.64 7.39
CA SER A 309 -1.56 -0.35 5.98
C SER A 309 -2.72 -1.20 5.43
N ASP A 310 -3.01 -2.32 6.10
CA ASP A 310 -4.10 -3.24 5.78
C ASP A 310 -4.83 -3.66 7.06
N THR A 311 -6.17 -3.55 7.06
CA THR A 311 -6.97 -3.83 8.26
C THR A 311 -7.02 -5.31 8.59
N GLY A 312 -6.95 -6.20 7.60
CA GLY A 312 -6.82 -7.63 7.87
C GLY A 312 -5.53 -7.97 8.60
N MET A 313 -4.41 -7.35 8.23
CA MET A 313 -3.14 -7.47 8.94
C MET A 313 -3.22 -6.86 10.35
N PHE A 314 -3.93 -5.74 10.52
CA PHE A 314 -4.20 -5.17 11.84
C PHE A 314 -4.88 -6.17 12.77
N VAL A 315 -5.90 -6.88 12.29
CA VAL A 315 -6.59 -7.93 13.07
C VAL A 315 -5.64 -9.07 13.44
N THR A 316 -4.80 -9.51 12.51
CA THR A 316 -3.77 -10.53 12.77
C THR A 316 -2.77 -10.08 13.84
N LEU A 317 -2.31 -8.82 13.78
CA LEU A 317 -1.43 -8.25 14.81
C LEU A 317 -2.11 -8.19 16.18
N ALA A 318 -3.41 -7.88 16.25
CA ALA A 318 -4.15 -7.83 17.51
C ALA A 318 -4.25 -9.18 18.22
N PHE A 319 -4.07 -10.30 17.51
CA PHE A 319 -4.08 -11.66 18.03
C PHE A 319 -2.75 -12.40 17.82
N LYS A 320 -1.65 -11.66 17.70
CA LYS A 320 -0.31 -12.20 17.42
C LYS A 320 0.21 -13.14 18.51
N ASP A 321 -0.25 -12.97 19.75
CA ASP A 321 0.09 -13.78 20.93
C ASP A 321 -0.39 -15.24 20.86
N LYS A 322 -1.21 -15.58 19.87
CA LYS A 322 -1.70 -16.95 19.62
C LYS A 322 -1.02 -17.55 18.42
N ASP A 323 -0.81 -18.88 18.44
CA ASP A 323 -0.20 -19.62 17.31
C ASP A 323 -0.98 -19.39 16.01
N PHE A 324 -2.31 -19.40 16.12
CA PHE A 324 -3.21 -19.01 15.03
C PHE A 324 -4.54 -18.52 15.61
N THR A 325 -5.23 -17.67 14.86
CA THR A 325 -6.57 -17.20 15.22
C THR A 325 -7.59 -18.14 14.63
N ASP A 326 -8.36 -18.84 15.46
CA ASP A 326 -9.35 -19.79 14.96
C ASP A 326 -10.62 -19.08 14.42
N ASN A 327 -11.39 -19.82 13.63
CA ASN A 327 -12.60 -19.28 13.00
C ASN A 327 -13.65 -18.76 14.00
N ILE A 328 -13.69 -19.30 15.24
CA ILE A 328 -14.65 -18.88 16.25
C ILE A 328 -14.41 -17.41 16.65
N ILE A 329 -13.14 -16.98 16.78
CA ILE A 329 -12.80 -15.60 17.09
C ILE A 329 -13.25 -14.69 15.94
N TYR A 330 -12.95 -15.07 14.71
CA TYR A 330 -13.35 -14.32 13.53
C TYR A 330 -14.86 -14.24 13.34
N GLU A 331 -15.58 -15.35 13.60
CA GLU A 331 -17.04 -15.35 13.57
C GLU A 331 -17.66 -14.42 14.60
N LYS A 332 -17.10 -14.36 15.82
CA LYS A 332 -17.55 -13.43 16.86
C LYS A 332 -17.31 -11.99 16.46
N LEU A 333 -16.16 -11.67 15.84
CA LEU A 333 -15.88 -10.33 15.30
C LEU A 333 -16.86 -9.97 14.18
N LEU A 334 -17.10 -10.90 13.24
CA LEU A 334 -18.01 -10.70 12.12
C LEU A 334 -19.44 -10.42 12.56
N ASN A 335 -19.90 -11.08 13.62
CA ASN A 335 -21.24 -10.97 14.16
C ASN A 335 -21.37 -9.92 15.28
N ASP A 336 -20.33 -9.15 15.55
CA ASP A 336 -20.31 -8.11 16.60
C ASP A 336 -20.59 -8.66 18.01
N LYS A 337 -20.18 -9.91 18.27
CA LYS A 337 -20.43 -10.62 19.54
C LYS A 337 -19.23 -10.68 20.48
N LEU A 338 -18.07 -10.20 20.05
CA LEU A 338 -16.94 -10.02 20.94
C LEU A 338 -17.20 -8.79 21.83
N SER A 339 -16.92 -8.93 23.13
CA SER A 339 -16.93 -7.80 24.08
C SER A 339 -15.84 -6.76 23.82
N ALA A 340 -15.02 -6.96 22.79
CA ALA A 340 -14.00 -6.00 22.37
C ALA A 340 -14.66 -4.82 21.67
N ASN A 341 -14.31 -3.61 22.10
CA ASN A 341 -14.67 -2.40 21.37
C ASN A 341 -13.98 -2.43 19.99
N LEU A 342 -14.75 -2.59 18.93
CA LEU A 342 -14.24 -2.64 17.54
C LEU A 342 -13.96 -1.23 16.96
N GLY A 343 -14.18 -0.16 17.71
CA GLY A 343 -14.00 1.22 17.24
C GLY A 343 -12.64 1.45 16.60
N TYR A 344 -11.58 0.94 17.20
CA TYR A 344 -10.21 1.05 16.68
C TYR A 344 -9.96 0.29 15.36
N VAL A 345 -10.75 -0.78 15.08
CA VAL A 345 -10.68 -1.50 13.78
C VAL A 345 -11.31 -0.65 12.68
N TYR A 346 -12.44 0.01 13.01
CA TYR A 346 -13.08 0.97 12.09
C TYR A 346 -12.16 2.17 11.82
N GLU A 347 -11.50 2.69 12.85
CA GLU A 347 -10.52 3.77 12.66
C GLU A 347 -9.39 3.34 11.71
N ASN A 348 -8.84 2.13 11.88
CA ASN A 348 -7.82 1.61 10.99
C ASN A 348 -8.30 1.44 9.54
N VAL A 349 -9.52 0.91 9.31
CA VAL A 349 -10.01 0.73 7.92
C VAL A 349 -10.30 2.07 7.25
N ILE A 350 -10.75 3.08 7.97
CA ILE A 350 -10.93 4.43 7.43
C ILE A 350 -9.57 5.03 7.03
N ALA A 351 -8.55 4.90 7.88
CA ALA A 351 -7.18 5.30 7.54
C ALA A 351 -6.70 4.63 6.24
N GLN A 352 -6.89 3.31 6.12
CA GLN A 352 -6.55 2.55 4.90
C GLN A 352 -7.30 3.08 3.68
N MET A 353 -8.62 3.30 3.76
CA MET A 353 -9.44 3.77 2.65
C MET A 353 -9.05 5.18 2.20
N LEU A 354 -8.80 6.09 3.12
CA LEU A 354 -8.34 7.45 2.81
C LEU A 354 -6.96 7.44 2.15
N ARG A 355 -6.04 6.62 2.63
CA ARG A 355 -4.70 6.46 2.04
C ARG A 355 -4.77 5.84 0.64
N SER A 356 -5.58 4.81 0.43
CA SER A 356 -5.77 4.20 -0.91
C SER A 356 -6.42 5.17 -1.91
N ALA A 357 -7.18 6.16 -1.43
CA ALA A 357 -7.69 7.28 -2.22
C ALA A 357 -6.63 8.39 -2.48
N GLY A 358 -5.37 8.19 -2.04
CA GLY A 358 -4.28 9.14 -2.24
C GLY A 358 -4.26 10.31 -1.26
N LYS A 359 -5.06 10.27 -0.18
CA LYS A 359 -5.11 11.35 0.80
C LYS A 359 -3.99 11.23 1.84
N GLN A 360 -3.37 12.33 2.19
CA GLN A 360 -2.51 12.42 3.36
C GLN A 360 -3.40 12.58 4.61
N LEU A 361 -3.04 11.86 5.68
CA LEU A 361 -3.85 11.82 6.89
C LEU A 361 -3.35 12.83 7.92
N PHE A 362 -4.27 13.58 8.47
CA PHE A 362 -4.06 14.45 9.62
C PHE A 362 -5.17 14.20 10.65
N TYR A 363 -4.94 14.65 11.88
CA TYR A 363 -5.96 14.70 12.92
C TYR A 363 -5.80 15.97 13.77
N HIS A 364 -6.80 16.32 14.56
CA HIS A 364 -6.74 17.51 15.39
C HIS A 364 -7.40 17.25 16.77
N THR A 365 -6.87 17.89 17.80
CA THR A 365 -7.43 17.81 19.16
C THR A 365 -7.72 19.21 19.70
N ILE A 366 -8.93 19.40 20.24
CA ILE A 366 -9.42 20.66 20.80
C ILE A 366 -9.57 20.48 22.32
N PRO A 367 -8.86 21.24 23.17
CA PRO A 367 -9.02 21.15 24.60
C PRO A 367 -10.47 21.48 25.03
N THR A 368 -11.01 20.68 25.96
CA THR A 368 -12.31 21.02 26.57
C THR A 368 -12.18 22.21 27.53
N PRO A 369 -13.26 22.98 27.79
CA PRO A 369 -13.26 23.97 28.84
C PRO A 369 -12.79 23.34 30.17
N GLY A 370 -11.71 23.88 30.76
CA GLY A 370 -11.06 23.31 31.95
C GLY A 370 -9.84 22.44 31.72
N GLY A 371 -9.45 22.15 30.45
CA GLY A 371 -8.15 21.59 30.05
C GLY A 371 -7.85 20.14 30.41
N LYS A 372 -8.78 19.41 31.07
CA LYS A 372 -8.59 18.04 31.54
C LYS A 372 -8.91 16.96 30.49
N LYS A 373 -9.65 17.32 29.45
CA LYS A 373 -10.07 16.45 28.35
C LYS A 373 -9.91 17.19 27.04
N TYR A 374 -10.08 16.47 25.92
CA TYR A 374 -10.08 17.07 24.58
C TYR A 374 -11.18 16.40 23.74
N TYR A 375 -11.66 17.15 22.76
CA TYR A 375 -12.39 16.61 21.61
C TYR A 375 -11.37 16.23 20.57
N GLU A 376 -11.63 15.19 19.81
CA GLU A 376 -10.74 14.75 18.73
C GLU A 376 -11.51 14.64 17.42
N ILE A 377 -10.87 15.10 16.36
CA ILE A 377 -11.26 14.83 14.99
C ILE A 377 -10.26 13.81 14.47
N ASP A 378 -10.70 12.55 14.31
CA ASP A 378 -9.83 11.41 14.01
C ASP A 378 -9.10 11.55 12.68
N PHE A 379 -9.76 12.12 11.65
CA PHE A 379 -9.18 12.36 10.35
C PHE A 379 -9.55 13.73 9.80
N LEU A 380 -8.52 14.44 9.34
CA LEU A 380 -8.62 15.62 8.51
C LEU A 380 -7.88 15.35 7.21
N ILE A 381 -8.46 15.72 6.10
CA ILE A 381 -7.86 15.64 4.78
C ILE A 381 -7.95 17.00 4.08
N ALA A 382 -6.93 17.32 3.28
CA ALA A 382 -7.00 18.46 2.38
C ALA A 382 -7.65 17.98 1.07
N ASP A 383 -8.71 18.67 0.65
CA ASP A 383 -9.28 18.52 -0.67
C ASP A 383 -9.01 19.79 -1.49
N GLU A 384 -9.20 19.76 -2.82
CA GLU A 384 -8.81 20.84 -3.75
C GLU A 384 -9.33 22.22 -3.35
N HIS A 385 -10.42 22.28 -2.58
CA HIS A 385 -11.05 23.56 -2.17
C HIS A 385 -11.39 23.67 -0.68
N LYS A 386 -11.19 22.61 0.12
CA LYS A 386 -11.60 22.57 1.55
C LYS A 386 -10.73 21.62 2.37
N ILE A 387 -10.63 21.93 3.67
CA ILE A 387 -10.24 20.96 4.69
C ILE A 387 -11.50 20.19 5.10
N SER A 388 -11.48 18.89 5.05
CA SER A 388 -12.58 17.98 5.39
C SER A 388 -12.15 16.96 6.44
#